data_b8dd880ae5a8dada0aad9b6e62e4539e
#
_entry.id   b8dd880ae5a8dada0aad9b6e62e4539e
#
_cell.length_a   1.000
_cell.length_b   1.000
_cell.length_c   1.000
_cell.angle_alpha   90.00
_cell.angle_beta   90.00
_cell.angle_gamma   90.00
#
_symmetry.space_group_name_H-M   'P 1'
#
loop_
_entity.id
_entity.type
_entity.pdbx_description
1 polymer ?
#
loop_
_entity_poly.entity_id
_entity_poly.type
_entity_poly.pdbx_seq_one_letter_code
_entity_poly.pdbx_strand_id
1 'polypeptide(L)'
;MKPTDQTKEHVIATYVKPARLKGANIVQVRVGAVQKELGWTNRTPSVFSTLGSKEFQKEAGVELIEKRGGPPSGGPSTTVQFVYRILDGSTAEKHSSRESRTIPNGAGLEKLYGILADAYKELGGGEAYLKAERNWGPDPWEKYEQEQLRRKENEK
;
A
#
# COMPACT_ATOMS: atom_id res chain seq x y z
N MET A 1 -19.29 28.66 -9.31
CA MET A 1 -18.94 27.29 -8.98
C MET A 1 -17.44 27.20 -8.62
N LYS A 2 -17.09 26.57 -7.53
CA LYS A 2 -15.66 26.47 -7.14
C LYS A 2 -14.93 25.49 -8.09
N PRO A 3 -13.65 25.71 -8.40
CA PRO A 3 -12.89 24.80 -9.29
C PRO A 3 -12.89 23.34 -8.80
N THR A 4 -12.92 23.16 -7.48
CA THR A 4 -12.98 21.85 -6.82
C THR A 4 -14.27 21.11 -7.18
N ASP A 5 -15.41 21.82 -7.15
CA ASP A 5 -16.73 21.22 -7.43
C ASP A 5 -16.86 20.86 -8.91
N GLN A 6 -16.33 21.71 -9.79
CA GLN A 6 -16.27 21.43 -11.23
C GLN A 6 -15.42 20.18 -11.53
N THR A 7 -14.27 20.02 -10.85
CA THR A 7 -13.44 18.82 -10.98
C THR A 7 -14.20 17.57 -10.52
N LYS A 8 -14.87 17.63 -9.38
CA LYS A 8 -15.62 16.50 -8.83
C LYS A 8 -16.74 16.07 -9.78
N GLU A 9 -17.58 17.03 -10.18
CA GLU A 9 -18.70 16.78 -11.07
C GLU A 9 -18.27 16.21 -12.42
N HIS A 10 -17.23 16.80 -13.01
CA HIS A 10 -16.67 16.34 -14.29
C HIS A 10 -16.17 14.90 -14.19
N VAL A 11 -15.36 14.59 -13.18
CA VAL A 11 -14.80 13.24 -13.02
C VAL A 11 -15.88 12.19 -12.72
N ILE A 12 -16.88 12.54 -11.92
CA ILE A 12 -18.02 11.66 -11.66
C ILE A 12 -18.79 11.39 -12.95
N ALA A 13 -19.07 12.42 -13.74
CA ALA A 13 -19.85 12.30 -14.98
C ALA A 13 -19.10 11.54 -16.08
N THR A 14 -17.81 11.84 -16.26
CA THR A 14 -17.01 11.34 -17.40
C THR A 14 -16.36 9.99 -17.13
N TYR A 15 -15.95 9.72 -15.90
CA TYR A 15 -15.18 8.50 -15.57
C TYR A 15 -15.96 7.52 -14.68
N VAL A 16 -16.56 8.00 -13.59
CA VAL A 16 -17.18 7.10 -12.60
C VAL A 16 -18.53 6.55 -13.09
N LYS A 17 -19.42 7.41 -13.56
CA LYS A 17 -20.74 6.98 -14.07
C LYS A 17 -20.65 5.99 -15.22
N PRO A 18 -19.87 6.24 -16.29
CA PRO A 18 -19.73 5.27 -17.39
C PRO A 18 -19.08 3.96 -16.96
N ALA A 19 -18.10 4.00 -16.05
CA ALA A 19 -17.47 2.81 -15.52
C ALA A 19 -18.46 1.94 -14.72
N ARG A 20 -19.29 2.59 -13.90
CA ARG A 20 -20.37 1.94 -13.14
C ARG A 20 -21.44 1.31 -14.06
N LEU A 21 -21.84 2.00 -15.11
CA LEU A 21 -22.78 1.46 -16.12
C LEU A 21 -22.24 0.27 -16.87
N LYS A 22 -20.92 0.21 -17.08
CA LYS A 22 -20.23 -0.92 -17.71
C LYS A 22 -19.92 -2.07 -16.73
N GLY A 23 -20.30 -1.96 -15.46
CA GLY A 23 -19.98 -2.95 -14.42
C GLY A 23 -18.47 -3.04 -14.10
N ALA A 24 -17.70 -1.98 -14.38
CA ALA A 24 -16.29 -1.98 -14.08
C ALA A 24 -16.06 -1.72 -12.58
N ASN A 25 -15.26 -2.56 -11.95
CA ASN A 25 -14.93 -2.44 -10.52
C ASN A 25 -13.82 -1.42 -10.25
N ILE A 26 -13.06 -1.04 -11.29
CA ILE A 26 -11.91 -0.15 -11.18
C ILE A 26 -12.03 0.96 -12.21
N VAL A 27 -11.75 2.20 -11.79
CA VAL A 27 -11.65 3.37 -12.65
C VAL A 27 -10.30 4.05 -12.47
N GLN A 28 -9.71 4.47 -13.57
CA GLN A 28 -8.42 5.17 -13.59
C GLN A 28 -8.63 6.59 -14.10
N VAL A 29 -8.12 7.57 -13.36
CA VAL A 29 -8.27 8.99 -13.66
C VAL A 29 -6.89 9.65 -13.68
N ARG A 30 -6.48 10.18 -14.82
CA ARG A 30 -5.22 10.90 -14.96
C ARG A 30 -5.42 12.39 -14.75
N VAL A 31 -4.62 12.98 -13.86
CA VAL A 31 -4.70 14.41 -13.52
C VAL A 31 -4.63 15.31 -14.77
N GLY A 32 -3.68 15.05 -15.66
CA GLY A 32 -3.51 15.83 -16.89
C GLY A 32 -4.67 15.70 -17.89
N ALA A 33 -5.37 14.55 -17.92
CA ALA A 33 -6.55 14.37 -18.76
C ALA A 33 -7.70 15.26 -18.27
N VAL A 34 -8.02 15.18 -16.96
CA VAL A 34 -9.05 16.01 -16.34
C VAL A 34 -8.77 17.51 -16.54
N GLN A 35 -7.52 17.91 -16.36
CA GLN A 35 -7.11 19.29 -16.55
C GLN A 35 -7.33 19.76 -18.00
N LYS A 36 -6.98 18.92 -18.98
CA LYS A 36 -7.16 19.20 -20.41
C LYS A 36 -8.64 19.27 -20.79
N GLU A 37 -9.45 18.34 -20.29
CA GLU A 37 -10.90 18.28 -20.54
C GLU A 37 -11.65 19.49 -19.97
N LEU A 38 -11.21 20.00 -18.81
CA LEU A 38 -11.75 21.22 -18.21
C LEU A 38 -11.19 22.51 -18.84
N GLY A 39 -10.25 22.41 -19.80
CA GLY A 39 -9.61 23.56 -20.43
C GLY A 39 -8.73 24.38 -19.49
N TRP A 40 -8.24 23.79 -18.40
CA TRP A 40 -7.48 24.49 -17.40
C TRP A 40 -5.98 24.44 -17.65
N THR A 41 -5.33 25.59 -17.50
CA THR A 41 -3.86 25.70 -17.48
C THR A 41 -3.40 25.96 -16.04
N ASN A 42 -2.29 25.34 -15.64
CA ASN A 42 -1.64 25.54 -14.34
C ASN A 42 -2.50 25.24 -13.09
N ARG A 43 -3.51 24.38 -13.21
CA ARG A 43 -4.39 23.96 -12.11
C ARG A 43 -4.10 22.53 -11.60
N THR A 44 -2.96 21.97 -11.97
CA THR A 44 -2.54 20.61 -11.56
C THR A 44 -2.63 20.35 -10.05
N PRO A 45 -2.15 21.27 -9.16
CA PRO A 45 -2.24 21.04 -7.71
C PRO A 45 -3.70 20.96 -7.22
N SER A 46 -4.59 21.79 -7.77
CA SER A 46 -6.00 21.79 -7.39
C SER A 46 -6.70 20.49 -7.79
N VAL A 47 -6.51 20.05 -9.04
CA VAL A 47 -7.06 18.78 -9.52
C VAL A 47 -6.52 17.60 -8.72
N PHE A 48 -5.20 17.58 -8.50
CA PHE A 48 -4.53 16.53 -7.71
C PHE A 48 -5.08 16.46 -6.28
N SER A 49 -5.21 17.58 -5.60
CA SER A 49 -5.75 17.66 -4.24
C SER A 49 -7.21 17.20 -4.18
N THR A 50 -8.03 17.62 -5.15
CA THR A 50 -9.44 17.21 -5.23
C THR A 50 -9.58 15.72 -5.41
N LEU A 51 -8.84 15.13 -6.36
CA LEU A 51 -8.85 13.69 -6.61
C LEU A 51 -8.34 12.88 -5.41
N GLY A 52 -7.36 13.38 -4.66
CA GLY A 52 -6.84 12.73 -3.46
C GLY A 52 -7.75 12.87 -2.23
N SER A 53 -8.79 13.71 -2.26
CA SER A 53 -9.60 14.03 -1.09
C SER A 53 -10.56 12.90 -0.71
N LYS A 54 -10.75 12.70 0.61
CA LYS A 54 -11.77 11.76 1.13
C LYS A 54 -13.20 12.20 0.80
N GLU A 55 -13.40 13.49 0.68
CA GLU A 55 -14.68 14.10 0.32
C GLU A 55 -15.12 13.68 -1.09
N PHE A 56 -14.20 13.77 -2.08
CA PHE A 56 -14.44 13.28 -3.43
C PHE A 56 -14.75 11.77 -3.44
N GLN A 57 -14.01 10.97 -2.68
CA GLN A 57 -14.23 9.52 -2.62
C GLN A 57 -15.62 9.17 -2.11
N LYS A 58 -16.09 9.87 -1.07
CA LYS A 58 -17.44 9.69 -0.51
C LYS A 58 -18.54 10.12 -1.52
N GLU A 59 -18.36 11.27 -2.14
CA GLU A 59 -19.32 11.82 -3.07
C GLU A 59 -19.44 11.00 -4.36
N ALA A 60 -18.31 10.54 -4.87
CA ALA A 60 -18.24 9.68 -6.05
C ALA A 60 -18.60 8.21 -5.77
N GLY A 61 -18.66 7.78 -4.50
CA GLY A 61 -18.84 6.38 -4.12
C GLY A 61 -17.70 5.50 -4.62
N VAL A 62 -16.47 5.97 -4.44
CA VAL A 62 -15.25 5.27 -4.85
C VAL A 62 -14.22 5.25 -3.71
N GLU A 63 -13.35 4.27 -3.72
CA GLU A 63 -12.23 4.13 -2.79
C GLU A 63 -10.90 4.23 -3.53
N LEU A 64 -10.01 5.08 -3.09
CA LEU A 64 -8.67 5.19 -3.66
C LEU A 64 -7.82 3.97 -3.30
N ILE A 65 -7.44 3.19 -4.31
CA ILE A 65 -6.56 2.02 -4.15
C ILE A 65 -5.10 2.45 -4.21
N GLU A 66 -4.76 3.21 -5.27
CA GLU A 66 -3.36 3.49 -5.59
C GLU A 66 -3.21 4.80 -6.36
N LYS A 67 -2.03 5.42 -6.23
CA LYS A 67 -1.57 6.52 -7.07
C LYS A 67 -0.38 6.03 -7.88
N ARG A 68 -0.45 6.12 -9.21
CA ARG A 68 0.60 5.70 -10.12
C ARG A 68 1.21 6.88 -10.86
N GLY A 69 2.50 6.79 -11.15
CA GLY A 69 3.22 7.85 -11.88
C GLY A 69 3.42 9.11 -11.04
N GLY A 70 4.01 10.12 -11.68
CA GLY A 70 4.38 11.37 -11.02
C GLY A 70 5.86 11.40 -10.62
N PRO A 71 6.31 12.51 -10.03
CA PRO A 71 7.68 12.63 -9.55
C PRO A 71 7.95 11.75 -8.33
N PRO A 72 9.20 11.33 -8.10
CA PRO A 72 9.58 10.49 -6.95
C PRO A 72 9.23 11.15 -5.60
N SER A 73 9.11 12.48 -5.56
CA SER A 73 8.69 13.25 -4.39
C SER A 73 7.18 13.13 -4.06
N GLY A 74 6.40 12.41 -4.89
CA GLY A 74 4.95 12.24 -4.68
C GLY A 74 4.12 13.50 -4.88
N GLY A 75 4.69 14.55 -5.47
CA GLY A 75 4.03 15.84 -5.68
C GLY A 75 2.99 15.86 -6.80
N PRO A 76 2.23 16.96 -6.91
CA PRO A 76 1.23 17.14 -7.96
C PRO A 76 1.89 17.18 -9.34
N SER A 77 1.45 16.31 -10.25
CA SER A 77 1.93 16.24 -11.63
C SER A 77 0.79 15.83 -12.56
N THR A 78 0.86 16.26 -13.81
CA THR A 78 -0.09 15.88 -14.86
C THR A 78 0.02 14.41 -15.24
N THR A 79 1.14 13.75 -14.92
CA THR A 79 1.39 12.33 -15.18
C THR A 79 0.81 11.41 -14.12
N VAL A 80 0.41 11.96 -12.96
CA VAL A 80 -0.19 11.17 -11.88
C VAL A 80 -1.54 10.60 -12.31
N GLN A 81 -1.72 9.33 -12.02
CA GLN A 81 -2.93 8.57 -12.26
C GLN A 81 -3.47 8.05 -10.94
N PHE A 82 -4.72 8.35 -10.64
CA PHE A 82 -5.45 7.83 -9.50
C PHE A 82 -6.23 6.59 -9.92
N VAL A 83 -6.08 5.51 -9.18
CA VAL A 83 -6.80 4.26 -9.38
C VAL A 83 -7.79 4.09 -8.25
N TYR A 84 -9.08 4.02 -8.59
CA TYR A 84 -10.15 3.88 -7.62
C TYR A 84 -10.89 2.57 -7.82
N ARG A 85 -11.37 2.00 -6.73
CA ARG A 85 -12.39 0.96 -6.73
C ARG A 85 -13.76 1.61 -6.66
N ILE A 86 -14.67 1.18 -7.52
CA ILE A 86 -16.06 1.63 -7.47
C ILE A 86 -16.76 0.85 -6.35
N LEU A 87 -17.38 1.58 -5.43
CA LEU A 87 -18.21 1.01 -4.37
C LEU A 87 -19.64 0.95 -4.93
N ASP A 88 -20.09 -0.25 -5.31
CA ASP A 88 -21.49 -0.46 -5.60
C ASP A 88 -22.29 -0.28 -4.31
N GLY A 89 -23.41 0.42 -4.36
CA GLY A 89 -24.20 0.85 -3.19
C GLY A 89 -24.65 -0.27 -2.22
N SER A 90 -24.29 -1.51 -2.51
CA SER A 90 -24.48 -2.69 -1.65
C SER A 90 -23.30 -2.90 -0.67
N THR A 91 -22.17 -2.24 -0.85
CA THR A 91 -20.97 -2.43 -0.01
C THR A 91 -20.54 -1.17 0.76
N ALA A 92 -21.34 -0.09 0.74
CA ALA A 92 -21.03 1.15 1.45
C ALA A 92 -20.96 1.00 2.99
N GLU A 93 -21.35 -0.14 3.54
CA GLU A 93 -21.35 -0.38 5.00
C GLU A 93 -20.26 -1.34 5.50
N LYS A 94 -19.39 -1.89 4.64
CA LYS A 94 -18.45 -2.95 5.10
C LYS A 94 -16.96 -2.64 5.06
N HIS A 95 -16.51 -1.46 4.66
CA HIS A 95 -15.08 -1.14 4.67
C HIS A 95 -14.70 0.20 5.33
N SER A 96 -15.58 0.76 6.16
CA SER A 96 -15.19 1.80 7.14
C SER A 96 -14.78 1.18 8.50
N SER A 97 -14.61 -0.12 8.52
CA SER A 97 -13.91 -0.82 9.60
C SER A 97 -12.62 -1.39 8.99
N ARG A 98 -11.49 -0.62 9.04
CA ARG A 98 -10.42 -1.22 9.77
C ARG A 98 -11.04 -1.57 11.14
N GLU A 99 -11.70 -2.68 11.20
CA GLU A 99 -11.70 -3.42 12.44
C GLU A 99 -10.23 -3.46 12.82
N SER A 100 -9.85 -2.63 13.79
CA SER A 100 -9.06 -3.16 14.86
C SER A 100 -9.70 -4.51 15.11
N ARG A 101 -9.13 -5.57 14.53
CA ARG A 101 -9.31 -6.88 15.08
C ARG A 101 -8.78 -6.72 16.50
N THR A 102 -9.64 -6.26 17.36
CA THR A 102 -9.60 -6.58 18.77
C THR A 102 -9.69 -8.08 18.72
N ILE A 103 -8.53 -8.72 18.66
CA ILE A 103 -8.37 -10.13 18.94
C ILE A 103 -9.06 -10.26 20.29
N PRO A 104 -10.24 -10.90 20.38
CA PRO A 104 -10.87 -11.07 21.65
C PRO A 104 -9.84 -11.78 22.51
N ASN A 105 -9.42 -11.12 23.57
CA ASN A 105 -8.41 -11.50 24.54
C ASN A 105 -8.06 -12.99 24.51
N GLY A 106 -6.88 -13.33 24.00
CA GLY A 106 -6.22 -14.62 24.19
C GLY A 106 -6.64 -15.77 23.28
N ALA A 107 -7.89 -15.91 22.89
CA ALA A 107 -8.41 -17.09 22.19
C ALA A 107 -7.86 -17.30 20.75
N GLY A 108 -7.33 -16.26 20.15
CA GLY A 108 -6.71 -16.35 18.80
C GLY A 108 -5.24 -16.77 18.84
N LEU A 109 -4.52 -16.37 19.88
CA LEU A 109 -3.14 -16.73 20.12
C LEU A 109 -2.98 -18.19 20.56
N GLU A 110 -3.91 -18.72 21.36
CA GLU A 110 -3.90 -20.12 21.77
C GLU A 110 -4.06 -21.08 20.58
N LYS A 111 -4.91 -20.75 19.60
CA LYS A 111 -5.04 -21.53 18.36
C LYS A 111 -3.80 -21.47 17.50
N LEU A 112 -3.12 -20.33 17.43
CA LEU A 112 -1.85 -20.19 16.72
C LEU A 112 -0.70 -20.93 17.44
N TYR A 113 -0.71 -20.92 18.76
CA TYR A 113 0.26 -21.69 19.56
C TYR A 113 0.15 -23.19 19.32
N GLY A 114 -1.07 -23.74 19.20
CA GLY A 114 -1.29 -25.14 18.89
C GLY A 114 -0.76 -25.54 17.51
N ILE A 115 -1.03 -24.75 16.48
CA ILE A 115 -0.59 -25.01 15.10
C ILE A 115 0.94 -24.89 14.97
N LEU A 116 1.55 -23.92 15.64
CA LEU A 116 2.99 -23.76 15.68
C LEU A 116 3.68 -24.83 16.54
N ALA A 117 3.07 -25.29 17.64
CA ALA A 117 3.61 -26.33 18.49
C ALA A 117 3.74 -27.69 17.76
N ASP A 118 2.76 -28.03 16.92
CA ASP A 118 2.82 -29.27 16.13
C ASP A 118 3.87 -29.18 15.01
N ALA A 119 3.98 -28.03 14.31
CA ALA A 119 5.02 -27.81 13.31
C ALA A 119 6.43 -27.80 13.92
N TYR A 120 6.60 -27.26 15.12
CA TYR A 120 7.89 -27.26 15.81
C TYR A 120 8.26 -28.61 16.46
N LYS A 121 7.27 -29.48 16.74
CA LYS A 121 7.54 -30.85 17.18
C LYS A 121 8.24 -31.69 16.12
N GLU A 122 7.84 -31.58 14.88
CA GLU A 122 8.49 -32.26 13.74
C GLU A 122 9.93 -31.76 13.50
N LEU A 123 10.24 -30.52 13.86
CA LEU A 123 11.56 -29.90 13.73
C LEU A 123 12.45 -30.07 14.98
N GLY A 124 12.04 -30.89 15.96
CA GLY A 124 12.81 -31.13 17.18
C GLY A 124 12.69 -30.06 18.26
N GLY A 125 11.67 -29.17 18.13
CA GLY A 125 11.40 -28.08 19.07
C GLY A 125 12.08 -26.76 18.67
N GLY A 126 11.46 -25.64 19.08
CA GLY A 126 11.92 -24.29 18.72
C GLY A 126 13.35 -23.97 19.18
N GLU A 127 13.82 -24.55 20.30
CA GLU A 127 15.21 -24.39 20.76
C GLU A 127 16.22 -25.11 19.88
N ALA A 128 15.89 -26.28 19.36
CA ALA A 128 16.77 -27.02 18.44
C ALA A 128 16.91 -26.28 17.10
N TYR A 129 15.83 -25.71 16.60
CA TYR A 129 15.83 -24.86 15.40
C TYR A 129 16.70 -23.61 15.60
N LEU A 130 16.52 -22.89 16.69
CA LEU A 130 17.32 -21.70 17.00
C LEU A 130 18.80 -22.02 17.25
N LYS A 131 19.12 -23.20 17.82
CA LYS A 131 20.49 -23.67 17.94
C LYS A 131 21.10 -24.04 16.59
N ALA A 132 20.35 -24.67 15.70
CA ALA A 132 20.80 -24.97 14.35
C ALA A 132 21.04 -23.70 13.52
N GLU A 133 20.19 -22.71 13.67
CA GLU A 133 20.33 -21.40 12.99
C GLU A 133 21.50 -20.58 13.55
N ARG A 134 21.79 -20.66 14.85
CA ARG A 134 22.96 -20.04 15.48
C ARG A 134 24.27 -20.75 15.14
N ASN A 135 24.22 -21.99 14.66
CA ASN A 135 25.39 -22.78 14.33
C ASN A 135 25.81 -22.64 12.85
N TRP A 136 25.60 -21.47 12.28
CA TRP A 136 25.97 -21.12 10.90
C TRP A 136 27.51 -20.95 10.71
N GLY A 137 28.29 -21.76 11.43
CA GLY A 137 29.75 -21.74 11.34
C GLY A 137 30.36 -20.52 12.08
N PRO A 138 31.70 -20.43 12.06
CA PRO A 138 32.39 -19.30 12.68
C PRO A 138 31.91 -17.99 12.07
N ASP A 139 31.65 -17.03 12.94
CA ASP A 139 31.22 -15.68 12.58
C ASP A 139 32.10 -15.13 11.44
N PRO A 140 31.55 -14.66 10.34
CA PRO A 140 32.31 -14.06 9.25
C PRO A 140 33.32 -13.00 9.72
N TRP A 141 33.06 -12.34 10.84
CA TRP A 141 33.94 -11.37 11.47
C TRP A 141 35.16 -11.99 12.16
N GLU A 142 35.03 -13.15 12.78
CA GLU A 142 36.17 -13.90 13.34
C GLU A 142 37.15 -14.31 12.25
N LYS A 143 36.63 -14.72 11.11
CA LYS A 143 37.44 -15.08 9.94
C LYS A 143 38.21 -13.90 9.39
N TYR A 144 37.56 -12.73 9.36
CA TYR A 144 38.16 -11.48 8.92
C TYR A 144 39.27 -11.00 9.89
N GLU A 145 39.05 -11.07 11.19
CA GLU A 145 40.06 -10.73 12.21
C GLU A 145 41.28 -11.64 12.15
N GLN A 146 41.10 -12.94 12.01
CA GLN A 146 42.22 -13.87 11.86
C GLN A 146 43.03 -13.64 10.59
N GLU A 147 42.40 -13.23 9.51
CA GLU A 147 43.07 -12.90 8.26
C GLU A 147 43.86 -11.58 8.37
N GLN A 148 43.36 -10.60 9.10
CA GLN A 148 44.08 -9.35 9.39
C GLN A 148 45.29 -9.59 10.30
N LEU A 149 45.18 -10.46 11.29
CA LEU A 149 46.29 -10.84 12.17
C LEU A 149 47.38 -11.56 11.40
N ARG A 150 47.06 -12.50 10.51
CA ARG A 150 48.01 -13.15 9.62
C ARG A 150 48.79 -12.21 8.70
N ARG A 151 48.09 -11.18 8.17
CA ARG A 151 48.73 -10.16 7.32
C ARG A 151 49.77 -9.36 8.10
N LYS A 152 49.45 -8.97 9.33
CA LYS A 152 50.36 -8.22 10.21
C LYS A 152 51.59 -9.04 10.68
N GLU A 153 51.50 -10.38 10.76
CA GLU A 153 52.63 -11.26 11.08
C GLU A 153 53.56 -11.44 9.90
N ASN A 154 53.08 -11.41 8.66
CA ASN A 154 53.90 -11.57 7.46
C ASN A 154 54.59 -10.26 6.99
N GLU A 155 54.30 -9.13 7.62
CA GLU A 155 54.94 -7.81 7.32
C GLU A 155 56.10 -7.50 8.27
N LYS A 156 56.50 -8.42 9.17
CA LYS A 156 57.67 -8.29 10.03
C LYS A 156 58.80 -9.18 9.54
#